data_b7c7f123d377ee830b70969273c452b9
#
_entry.id   b7c7f123d377ee830b70969273c452b9
#
_cell.length_a   1.000
_cell.length_b   1.000
_cell.length_c   1.000
_cell.angle_alpha   90.00
_cell.angle_beta   90.00
_cell.angle_gamma   90.00
#
_symmetry.space_group_name_H-M   'P 1'
#
loop_
_entity.id
_entity.type
_entity.pdbx_description
1 polymer ?
#
loop_
_entity_poly.entity_id
_entity_poly.type
_entity_poly.pdbx_seq_one_letter_code
_entity_poly.pdbx_strand_id
1 'polypeptide(L)'
;MSDDPEILCEGRHMVFLRRKGWEYLEHRTAPEAAMIVAITPDDEIVLAEEFRLPMNAPVLSLPAGLIGDEGPEDAMDAARRELQEETGFAAPALELLAKGPGSAGQSSEMITFFLAREAVRSGEQAAHDVGKIRVHVVPIAELPGWARARESEGAVVDPKIWAGLYLAGRR
;
A
#
# COMPACT_ATOMS: atom_id res chain seq x y z
N MET A 1 -10.01 -34.72 -10.60
CA MET A 1 -9.50 -34.03 -9.42
C MET A 1 -10.14 -32.64 -9.45
N SER A 2 -10.78 -32.22 -8.36
CA SER A 2 -11.39 -30.88 -8.28
C SER A 2 -10.31 -29.82 -8.54
N ASP A 3 -10.67 -28.79 -9.31
CA ASP A 3 -9.79 -27.65 -9.57
C ASP A 3 -9.90 -26.58 -8.46
N ASP A 4 -10.78 -26.85 -7.48
CA ASP A 4 -11.00 -26.00 -6.31
C ASP A 4 -9.83 -26.10 -5.32
N PRO A 5 -9.46 -25.00 -4.68
CA PRO A 5 -8.41 -25.01 -3.68
C PRO A 5 -8.85 -25.77 -2.42
N GLU A 6 -7.93 -26.54 -1.86
CA GLU A 6 -8.04 -27.16 -0.53
C GLU A 6 -7.72 -26.11 0.53
N ILE A 7 -8.57 -25.96 1.55
CA ILE A 7 -8.31 -25.10 2.71
C ILE A 7 -7.41 -25.85 3.68
N LEU A 8 -6.20 -25.34 3.92
CA LEU A 8 -5.26 -25.90 4.87
C LEU A 8 -5.45 -25.32 6.27
N CYS A 9 -5.73 -24.02 6.36
CA CYS A 9 -5.97 -23.30 7.62
C CYS A 9 -6.78 -22.04 7.37
N GLU A 10 -7.69 -21.71 8.28
CA GLU A 10 -8.47 -20.48 8.26
C GLU A 10 -8.10 -19.60 9.46
N GLY A 11 -7.64 -18.38 9.18
CA GLY A 11 -7.52 -17.30 10.13
C GLY A 11 -8.72 -16.36 10.09
N ARG A 12 -8.68 -15.30 10.92
CA ARG A 12 -9.71 -14.27 10.94
C ARG A 12 -9.76 -13.48 9.61
N HIS A 13 -8.61 -13.14 9.06
CA HIS A 13 -8.45 -12.28 7.89
C HIS A 13 -7.92 -13.02 6.66
N MET A 14 -7.13 -14.07 6.87
CA MET A 14 -6.44 -14.81 5.82
C MET A 14 -6.84 -16.28 5.84
N VAL A 15 -6.83 -16.89 4.65
CA VAL A 15 -6.98 -18.33 4.46
C VAL A 15 -5.69 -18.85 3.81
N PHE A 16 -5.17 -19.97 4.33
CA PHE A 16 -4.06 -20.68 3.73
C PHE A 16 -4.60 -21.84 2.88
N LEU A 17 -4.28 -21.80 1.61
CA LEU A 17 -4.85 -22.66 0.57
C LEU A 17 -3.79 -23.50 -0.13
N ARG A 18 -4.22 -24.64 -0.69
CA ARG A 18 -3.43 -25.46 -1.61
C ARG A 18 -4.20 -25.71 -2.90
N ARG A 19 -3.59 -25.45 -4.06
CA ARG A 19 -4.12 -25.78 -5.38
C ARG A 19 -3.04 -26.44 -6.23
N LYS A 20 -3.25 -27.65 -6.71
CA LYS A 20 -2.28 -28.41 -7.54
C LYS A 20 -0.89 -28.50 -6.93
N GLY A 21 -0.81 -28.63 -5.60
CA GLY A 21 0.46 -28.69 -4.85
C GLY A 21 1.10 -27.34 -4.52
N TRP A 22 0.54 -26.22 -5.00
CA TRP A 22 0.98 -24.87 -4.68
C TRP A 22 0.25 -24.35 -3.45
N GLU A 23 0.99 -23.86 -2.46
CA GLU A 23 0.44 -23.30 -1.22
C GLU A 23 0.54 -21.76 -1.25
N TYR A 24 -0.57 -21.10 -0.90
CA TYR A 24 -0.66 -19.63 -0.98
C TYR A 24 -1.69 -19.08 0.01
N LEU A 25 -1.62 -17.78 0.25
CA LEU A 25 -2.55 -17.03 1.10
C LEU A 25 -3.59 -16.30 0.25
N GLU A 26 -4.81 -16.21 0.79
CA GLU A 26 -5.89 -15.41 0.23
C GLU A 26 -6.56 -14.59 1.33
N HIS A 27 -6.88 -13.33 1.05
CA HIS A 27 -7.65 -12.50 1.98
C HIS A 27 -9.13 -12.87 1.89
N ARG A 28 -9.79 -13.02 3.05
CA ARG A 28 -11.18 -13.53 3.10
C ARG A 28 -12.22 -12.56 2.53
N THR A 29 -12.01 -11.27 2.69
CA THR A 29 -13.03 -10.24 2.40
C THR A 29 -12.55 -9.19 1.40
N ALA A 30 -11.25 -8.92 1.34
CA ALA A 30 -10.68 -7.86 0.53
C ALA A 30 -9.44 -8.38 -0.23
N PRO A 31 -9.63 -9.02 -1.40
CA PRO A 31 -8.54 -9.63 -2.18
C PRO A 31 -7.67 -8.60 -2.92
N GLU A 32 -8.02 -7.33 -2.84
CA GLU A 32 -7.36 -6.23 -3.54
C GLU A 32 -6.95 -5.12 -2.58
N ALA A 33 -5.84 -4.43 -2.91
CA ALA A 33 -5.37 -3.24 -2.22
C ALA A 33 -5.16 -2.09 -3.20
N ALA A 34 -5.46 -0.87 -2.75
CA ALA A 34 -5.07 0.36 -3.43
C ALA A 34 -3.75 0.86 -2.86
N MET A 35 -2.85 1.33 -3.72
CA MET A 35 -1.57 1.91 -3.35
C MET A 35 -1.39 3.26 -4.06
N ILE A 36 -1.05 4.31 -3.33
CA ILE A 36 -1.16 5.68 -3.81
C ILE A 36 0.21 6.34 -3.90
N VAL A 37 0.61 6.73 -5.12
CA VAL A 37 1.77 7.61 -5.38
C VAL A 37 1.27 9.04 -5.26
N ALA A 38 1.35 9.61 -4.06
CA ALA A 38 0.89 10.98 -3.80
C ALA A 38 2.05 11.96 -3.95
N ILE A 39 1.93 12.90 -4.89
CA ILE A 39 2.96 13.89 -5.22
C ILE A 39 2.39 15.28 -4.98
N THR A 40 3.07 16.08 -4.15
CA THR A 40 2.72 17.46 -3.84
C THR A 40 3.03 18.41 -5.01
N PRO A 41 2.48 19.65 -5.01
CA PRO A 41 2.87 20.68 -5.97
C PRO A 41 4.37 21.01 -5.95
N ASP A 42 5.05 20.79 -4.83
CA ASP A 42 6.49 21.06 -4.64
C ASP A 42 7.38 19.88 -5.06
N ASP A 43 6.84 18.89 -5.80
CA ASP A 43 7.56 17.69 -6.26
C ASP A 43 8.09 16.79 -5.12
N GLU A 44 7.32 16.70 -4.05
CA GLU A 44 7.59 15.83 -2.93
C GLU A 44 6.66 14.62 -2.95
N ILE A 45 7.14 13.47 -2.47
CA ILE A 45 6.32 12.26 -2.28
C ILE A 45 5.84 12.16 -0.84
N VAL A 46 4.56 11.80 -0.68
CA VAL A 46 3.96 11.48 0.62
C VAL A 46 4.13 10.00 0.89
N LEU A 47 4.73 9.66 2.01
CA LEU A 47 5.01 8.28 2.44
C LEU A 47 4.43 8.01 3.82
N ALA A 48 4.07 6.76 4.06
CA ALA A 48 3.61 6.23 5.34
C ALA A 48 4.69 5.33 5.95
N GLU A 49 4.98 5.51 7.25
CA GLU A 49 5.84 4.62 8.02
C GLU A 49 5.04 4.02 9.17
N GLU A 50 4.95 2.70 9.23
CA GLU A 50 4.22 1.96 10.24
C GLU A 50 5.02 0.75 10.72
N PHE A 51 4.91 0.41 12.01
CA PHE A 51 5.50 -0.83 12.53
C PHE A 51 4.70 -2.05 12.05
N ARG A 52 5.31 -2.85 11.19
CA ARG A 52 4.70 -4.07 10.64
C ARG A 52 5.14 -5.30 11.43
N LEU A 53 4.20 -5.93 12.14
CA LEU A 53 4.46 -7.11 12.98
C LEU A 53 5.16 -8.25 12.23
N PRO A 54 4.80 -8.62 10.99
CA PRO A 54 5.50 -9.68 10.26
C PRO A 54 6.97 -9.36 9.99
N MET A 55 7.32 -8.10 9.85
CA MET A 55 8.70 -7.63 9.63
C MET A 55 9.44 -7.37 10.93
N ASN A 56 8.69 -7.23 12.05
CA ASN A 56 9.20 -6.80 13.35
C ASN A 56 10.04 -5.50 13.26
N ALA A 57 9.64 -4.59 12.38
CA ALA A 57 10.35 -3.35 12.07
C ALA A 57 9.37 -2.26 11.56
N PRO A 58 9.75 -0.98 11.65
CA PRO A 58 9.08 0.07 10.89
C PRO A 58 9.24 -0.20 9.39
N VAL A 59 8.15 -0.11 8.65
CA VAL A 59 8.15 -0.23 7.19
C VAL A 59 7.73 1.09 6.58
N LEU A 60 8.58 1.63 5.72
CA LEU A 60 8.30 2.80 4.91
C LEU A 60 7.65 2.34 3.60
N SER A 61 6.48 2.85 3.30
CA SER A 61 5.69 2.47 2.13
C SER A 61 4.99 3.67 1.50
N LEU A 62 4.40 3.46 0.33
CA LEU A 62 3.34 4.33 -0.17
C LEU A 62 2.10 4.17 0.71
N PRO A 63 1.25 5.22 0.88
CA PRO A 63 -0.07 5.07 1.47
C PRO A 63 -0.87 3.99 0.75
N ALA A 64 -1.50 3.08 1.51
CA ALA A 64 -2.17 1.93 0.92
C ALA A 64 -3.16 1.28 1.88
N GLY A 65 -4.29 0.82 1.36
CA GLY A 65 -5.23 0.04 2.14
C GLY A 65 -6.07 -0.92 1.30
N LEU A 66 -6.86 -1.72 1.99
CA LEU A 66 -7.69 -2.75 1.37
C LEU A 66 -8.90 -2.12 0.67
N ILE A 67 -9.27 -2.67 -0.49
CA ILE A 67 -10.46 -2.26 -1.24
C ILE A 67 -11.63 -3.11 -0.75
N GLY A 68 -12.68 -2.45 -0.25
CA GLY A 68 -13.92 -3.14 0.14
C GLY A 68 -13.91 -3.77 1.55
N ASP A 69 -12.98 -3.45 2.41
CA ASP A 69 -12.93 -3.93 3.80
C ASP A 69 -13.97 -3.25 4.71
N GLU A 70 -14.36 -2.02 4.40
CA GLU A 70 -15.42 -1.28 5.10
C GLU A 70 -16.80 -1.41 4.43
N GLY A 71 -16.87 -2.10 3.29
CA GLY A 71 -18.09 -2.30 2.49
C GLY A 71 -17.82 -2.18 1.00
N PRO A 72 -18.86 -2.34 0.14
CA PRO A 72 -18.67 -2.23 -1.30
C PRO A 72 -18.22 -0.83 -1.70
N GLU A 73 -17.03 -0.70 -2.26
CA GLU A 73 -16.46 0.53 -2.81
C GLU A 73 -15.65 0.23 -4.06
N ASP A 74 -15.46 1.22 -4.93
CA ASP A 74 -14.54 1.07 -6.05
C ASP A 74 -13.08 1.36 -5.63
N ALA A 75 -12.13 0.89 -6.44
CA ALA A 75 -10.72 1.01 -6.10
C ALA A 75 -10.22 2.47 -6.04
N MET A 76 -10.85 3.39 -6.76
CA MET A 76 -10.46 4.80 -6.75
C MET A 76 -10.99 5.51 -5.51
N ASP A 77 -12.18 5.15 -5.05
CA ASP A 77 -12.77 5.68 -3.81
C ASP A 77 -12.00 5.15 -2.59
N ALA A 78 -11.65 3.85 -2.57
CA ALA A 78 -10.75 3.29 -1.58
C ALA A 78 -9.42 4.06 -1.54
N ALA A 79 -8.79 4.30 -2.69
CA ALA A 79 -7.53 5.05 -2.76
C ALA A 79 -7.64 6.47 -2.21
N ARG A 80 -8.78 7.17 -2.44
CA ARG A 80 -9.01 8.51 -1.87
C ARG A 80 -9.17 8.45 -0.36
N ARG A 81 -9.96 7.52 0.14
CA ARG A 81 -10.20 7.30 1.56
C ARG A 81 -8.90 7.03 2.28
N GLU A 82 -8.14 6.02 1.81
CA GLU A 82 -6.87 5.62 2.42
C GLU A 82 -5.82 6.74 2.44
N LEU A 83 -5.69 7.49 1.33
CA LEU A 83 -4.78 8.64 1.30
C LEU A 83 -5.13 9.66 2.39
N GLN A 84 -6.41 9.98 2.54
CA GLN A 84 -6.88 10.92 3.55
C GLN A 84 -6.70 10.37 4.97
N GLU A 85 -7.09 9.13 5.21
CA GLU A 85 -7.08 8.51 6.54
C GLU A 85 -5.66 8.28 7.04
N GLU A 86 -4.79 7.70 6.21
CA GLU A 86 -3.42 7.40 6.61
C GLU A 86 -2.52 8.63 6.68
N THR A 87 -2.79 9.66 5.86
CA THR A 87 -1.83 10.77 5.71
C THR A 87 -2.39 12.15 5.99
N GLY A 88 -3.70 12.34 5.96
CA GLY A 88 -4.34 13.65 6.00
C GLY A 88 -4.18 14.44 4.69
N PHE A 89 -3.73 13.81 3.60
CA PHE A 89 -3.61 14.44 2.28
C PHE A 89 -4.78 14.05 1.39
N ALA A 90 -5.12 14.94 0.46
CA ALA A 90 -6.07 14.69 -0.62
C ALA A 90 -5.54 15.27 -1.93
N ALA A 91 -6.03 14.74 -3.04
CA ALA A 91 -5.70 15.21 -4.38
C ALA A 91 -6.98 15.48 -5.19
N PRO A 92 -6.97 16.44 -6.12
CA PRO A 92 -8.14 16.79 -6.93
C PRO A 92 -8.59 15.64 -7.84
N ALA A 93 -7.64 14.80 -8.27
CA ALA A 93 -7.90 13.64 -9.12
C ALA A 93 -6.89 12.53 -8.84
N LEU A 94 -7.32 11.28 -9.07
CA LEU A 94 -6.45 10.11 -9.09
C LEU A 94 -6.42 9.53 -10.52
N GLU A 95 -5.25 9.05 -10.92
CA GLU A 95 -5.02 8.38 -12.20
C GLU A 95 -4.59 6.94 -11.95
N LEU A 96 -5.26 5.98 -12.60
CA LEU A 96 -4.84 4.57 -12.56
C LEU A 96 -3.50 4.40 -13.29
N LEU A 97 -2.48 3.90 -12.60
CA LEU A 97 -1.17 3.63 -13.18
C LEU A 97 -1.00 2.19 -13.65
N ALA A 98 -1.31 1.25 -12.76
CA ALA A 98 -1.13 -0.17 -13.03
C ALA A 98 -1.95 -1.02 -12.06
N LYS A 99 -2.23 -2.28 -12.45
CA LYS A 99 -2.75 -3.32 -11.56
C LYS A 99 -1.94 -4.59 -11.76
N GLY A 100 -1.56 -5.23 -10.68
CA GLY A 100 -0.80 -6.48 -10.71
C GLY A 100 -0.73 -7.17 -9.36
N PRO A 101 -0.20 -8.41 -9.29
CA PRO A 101 -0.07 -9.13 -8.04
C PRO A 101 0.97 -8.49 -7.11
N GLY A 102 0.65 -8.44 -5.83
CA GLY A 102 1.60 -7.99 -4.79
C GLY A 102 2.75 -8.98 -4.60
N SER A 103 2.44 -10.26 -4.59
CA SER A 103 3.40 -11.37 -4.48
C SER A 103 2.83 -12.62 -5.12
N ALA A 104 2.95 -12.75 -6.46
CA ALA A 104 2.32 -13.80 -7.26
C ALA A 104 2.66 -15.25 -6.85
N GLY A 105 3.74 -15.43 -6.09
CA GLY A 105 4.14 -16.75 -5.57
C GLY A 105 3.62 -17.07 -4.16
N GLN A 106 3.01 -16.10 -3.46
CA GLN A 106 2.64 -16.25 -2.05
C GLN A 106 1.17 -15.93 -1.77
N SER A 107 0.56 -15.05 -2.55
CA SER A 107 -0.83 -14.67 -2.35
C SER A 107 -1.55 -14.40 -3.67
N SER A 108 -2.88 -14.43 -3.61
CA SER A 108 -3.76 -14.02 -4.72
C SER A 108 -4.06 -12.51 -4.71
N GLU A 109 -3.48 -11.76 -3.77
CA GLU A 109 -3.71 -10.34 -3.63
C GLU A 109 -3.30 -9.56 -4.88
N MET A 110 -4.18 -8.68 -5.33
CA MET A 110 -3.92 -7.74 -6.41
C MET A 110 -3.72 -6.34 -5.84
N ILE A 111 -2.70 -5.64 -6.33
CA ILE A 111 -2.43 -4.25 -5.97
C ILE A 111 -2.74 -3.35 -7.18
N THR A 112 -3.52 -2.31 -6.93
CA THR A 112 -3.82 -1.27 -7.92
C THR A 112 -3.08 0.01 -7.52
N PHE A 113 -2.18 0.48 -8.38
CA PHE A 113 -1.44 1.72 -8.18
C PHE A 113 -2.21 2.90 -8.76
N PHE A 114 -2.36 3.94 -7.95
CA PHE A 114 -2.92 5.22 -8.34
C PHE A 114 -1.89 6.34 -8.20
N LEU A 115 -1.94 7.32 -9.09
CA LEU A 115 -1.21 8.57 -8.97
C LEU A 115 -2.16 9.67 -8.49
N ALA A 116 -1.80 10.30 -7.39
CA ALA A 116 -2.45 11.47 -6.83
C ALA A 116 -1.52 12.68 -7.03
N ARG A 117 -1.74 13.44 -8.11
CA ARG A 117 -0.99 14.70 -8.34
C ARG A 117 -1.59 15.84 -7.55
N GLU A 118 -0.79 16.87 -7.29
CA GLU A 118 -1.23 18.07 -6.56
C GLU A 118 -1.81 17.70 -5.19
N ALA A 119 -1.21 16.68 -4.54
CA ALA A 119 -1.64 16.25 -3.23
C ALA A 119 -1.33 17.34 -2.19
N VAL A 120 -2.35 17.77 -1.45
CA VAL A 120 -2.21 18.80 -0.41
C VAL A 120 -2.79 18.30 0.90
N ARG A 121 -2.28 18.81 2.01
CA ARG A 121 -2.86 18.50 3.32
C ARG A 121 -4.26 19.09 3.41
N SER A 122 -5.26 18.22 3.62
CA SER A 122 -6.67 18.60 3.64
C SER A 122 -7.33 18.39 5.00
N GLY A 123 -6.64 17.72 5.93
CA GLY A 123 -7.17 17.45 7.26
C GLY A 123 -6.16 16.79 8.18
N GLU A 124 -6.65 16.33 9.31
CA GLU A 124 -5.89 15.48 10.21
C GLU A 124 -5.96 14.02 9.75
N GLN A 125 -4.92 13.27 10.06
CA GLN A 125 -4.87 11.84 9.89
C GLN A 125 -5.91 11.17 10.80
N ALA A 126 -6.58 10.13 10.33
CA ALA A 126 -7.47 9.35 11.16
C ALA A 126 -6.72 8.64 12.29
N ALA A 127 -7.41 8.43 13.42
CA ALA A 127 -6.84 7.60 14.48
C ALA A 127 -6.91 6.13 14.06
N HIS A 128 -5.76 5.47 13.96
CA HIS A 128 -5.70 4.04 13.66
C HIS A 128 -5.63 3.21 14.94
N ASP A 129 -6.40 2.12 15.01
CA ASP A 129 -6.44 1.19 16.13
C ASP A 129 -5.16 0.36 16.29
N VAL A 130 -4.39 0.19 15.20
CA VAL A 130 -3.19 -0.66 15.14
C VAL A 130 -1.96 0.18 14.80
N GLY A 131 -1.44 0.91 15.80
CA GLY A 131 -0.20 1.67 15.66
C GLY A 131 -0.38 3.07 15.07
N LYS A 132 0.62 3.94 15.29
CA LYS A 132 0.65 5.28 14.70
C LYS A 132 1.37 5.22 13.37
N ILE A 133 0.69 5.56 12.29
CA ILE A 133 1.34 5.82 11.01
C ILE A 133 2.05 7.18 11.12
N ARG A 134 3.34 7.20 10.80
CA ARG A 134 4.11 8.43 10.68
C ARG A 134 4.15 8.83 9.21
N VAL A 135 3.70 10.03 8.92
CA VAL A 135 3.69 10.58 7.56
C VAL A 135 5.01 11.32 7.30
N HIS A 136 5.63 11.03 6.17
CA HIS A 136 6.81 11.72 5.66
C HIS A 136 6.48 12.39 4.33
N VAL A 137 6.94 13.62 4.17
CA VAL A 137 6.87 14.36 2.91
C VAL A 137 8.31 14.64 2.50
N VAL A 138 8.74 14.06 1.38
CA VAL A 138 10.16 14.00 1.00
C VAL A 138 10.33 14.48 -0.44
N PRO A 139 11.20 15.46 -0.72
CA PRO A 139 11.53 15.82 -2.09
C PRO A 139 11.97 14.59 -2.89
N ILE A 140 11.37 14.36 -4.05
CA ILE A 140 11.63 13.15 -4.86
C ILE A 140 13.13 13.05 -5.19
N ALA A 141 13.79 14.17 -5.46
CA ALA A 141 15.22 14.19 -5.74
C ALA A 141 16.10 13.73 -4.55
N GLU A 142 15.64 13.91 -3.33
CA GLU A 142 16.37 13.54 -2.10
C GLU A 142 16.01 12.12 -1.61
N LEU A 143 14.91 11.55 -2.09
CA LEU A 143 14.36 10.29 -1.62
C LEU A 143 15.38 9.15 -1.57
N PRO A 144 16.25 8.92 -2.58
CA PRO A 144 17.21 7.82 -2.52
C PRO A 144 18.22 7.92 -1.36
N GLY A 145 18.64 9.14 -1.03
CA GLY A 145 19.54 9.40 0.11
C GLY A 145 18.81 9.27 1.44
N TRP A 146 17.63 9.86 1.51
CA TRP A 146 16.77 9.84 2.69
C TRP A 146 16.33 8.41 3.06
N ALA A 147 15.90 7.60 2.07
CA ALA A 147 15.51 6.21 2.30
C ALA A 147 16.67 5.38 2.87
N ARG A 148 17.89 5.51 2.32
CA ARG A 148 19.08 4.84 2.87
C ARG A 148 19.39 5.25 4.32
N ALA A 149 19.18 6.50 4.67
CA ALA A 149 19.32 6.94 6.06
C ALA A 149 18.31 6.25 6.97
N ARG A 150 17.03 6.13 6.55
CA ARG A 150 15.99 5.40 7.28
C ARG A 150 16.32 3.91 7.45
N GLU A 151 16.87 3.27 6.41
CA GLU A 151 17.35 1.87 6.50
C GLU A 151 18.46 1.73 7.54
N SER A 152 19.39 2.68 7.60
CA SER A 152 20.47 2.70 8.61
C SER A 152 19.95 2.86 10.05
N GLU A 153 18.76 3.43 10.21
CA GLU A 153 18.07 3.56 11.49
C GLU A 153 17.15 2.35 11.82
N GLY A 154 17.13 1.33 10.94
CA GLY A 154 16.41 0.07 11.14
C GLY A 154 15.04 0.00 10.49
N ALA A 155 14.65 0.97 9.67
CA ALA A 155 13.44 0.87 8.87
C ALA A 155 13.64 -0.07 7.67
N VAL A 156 12.55 -0.71 7.22
CA VAL A 156 12.50 -1.47 5.97
C VAL A 156 11.83 -0.59 4.91
N VAL A 157 12.48 -0.41 3.77
CA VAL A 157 11.92 0.37 2.66
C VAL A 157 11.23 -0.57 1.67
N ASP A 158 9.93 -0.35 1.48
CA ASP A 158 9.15 -1.14 0.51
C ASP A 158 9.56 -0.77 -0.92
N PRO A 159 10.06 -1.74 -1.73
CA PRO A 159 10.48 -1.48 -3.11
C PRO A 159 9.35 -0.99 -4.02
N LYS A 160 8.09 -1.13 -3.62
CA LYS A 160 6.93 -0.60 -4.34
C LYS A 160 6.92 0.94 -4.40
N ILE A 161 7.64 1.63 -3.53
CA ILE A 161 7.88 3.08 -3.63
C ILE A 161 8.53 3.41 -4.98
N TRP A 162 9.61 2.69 -5.31
CA TRP A 162 10.37 2.89 -6.56
C TRP A 162 9.57 2.48 -7.79
N ALA A 163 8.82 1.37 -7.70
CA ALA A 163 7.92 0.94 -8.76
C ALA A 163 6.84 2.00 -9.03
N GLY A 164 6.22 2.53 -7.98
CA GLY A 164 5.21 3.57 -8.09
C GLY A 164 5.75 4.85 -8.74
N LEU A 165 6.91 5.33 -8.31
CA LEU A 165 7.56 6.51 -8.91
C LEU A 165 7.90 6.29 -10.39
N TYR A 166 8.43 5.12 -10.74
CA TYR A 166 8.70 4.78 -12.15
C TYR A 166 7.44 4.82 -13.00
N LEU A 167 6.34 4.23 -12.52
CA LEU A 167 5.03 4.24 -13.18
C LEU A 167 4.47 5.66 -13.30
N ALA A 168 4.71 6.52 -12.32
CA ALA A 168 4.32 7.94 -12.35
C ALA A 168 5.19 8.81 -13.28
N GLY A 169 6.19 8.21 -13.98
CA GLY A 169 7.12 8.92 -14.87
C GLY A 169 8.19 9.73 -14.14
N ARG A 170 8.48 9.39 -12.88
CA ARG A 170 9.55 9.99 -12.08
C ARG A 170 10.74 9.04 -12.02
N ARG A 171 11.95 9.54 -12.30
CA ARG A 171 13.19 8.75 -12.38
C ARG A 171 14.30 9.40 -11.59
#